data_4f0c59f4a70588518c6f58f9bc3c2c16
#
_entry.id   4f0c59f4a70588518c6f58f9bc3c2c16
#
_cell.length_a   1.000
_cell.length_b   1.000
_cell.length_c   1.000
_cell.angle_alpha   90.00
_cell.angle_beta   90.00
_cell.angle_gamma   90.00
#
_symmetry.space_group_name_H-M   'P 1'
#
loop_
_entity.id
_entity.type
_entity.pdbx_description
1 polymer ?
#
loop_
_entity_poly.entity_id
_entity_poly.type
_entity_poly.pdbx_seq_one_letter_code
_entity_poly.pdbx_strand_id
1 'polypeptide(L)'
;MKEQSEKAVKKGSRSYFYAVLGCIAVLLAAAIVITAVALSGREDDIAGIPDPGEIVTPGGDEPAAPTEPDKPDEPAPVVKPDGFYAPVADMNSLNLYGFYYNKTLNCYHLHDGSDFAATAGDKVFAADDGVIEEVYTSDLLCGGKIVIRHANDVRTVYEYVDVAAGLNVGDSVTRGQEIAVVAAATGAEYKEGAHLHFETIEDGDSVDPSKYLTMEEK
;
A
#
# COMPACT_ATOMS: atom_id res chain seq x y z
N MET A 1 6.50 54.45 -0.75
CA MET A 1 5.74 53.38 -1.41
C MET A 1 6.18 51.95 -1.01
N LYS A 2 7.46 51.65 -0.79
CA LYS A 2 7.90 50.29 -0.33
C LYS A 2 7.38 49.88 1.06
N GLU A 3 7.35 50.79 2.02
CA GLU A 3 6.97 50.54 3.40
C GLU A 3 5.46 50.23 3.58
N GLN A 4 4.60 50.73 2.73
CA GLN A 4 3.17 50.42 2.73
C GLN A 4 2.88 49.04 2.10
N SER A 5 3.68 48.58 1.16
CA SER A 5 3.59 47.27 0.53
C SER A 5 3.96 46.14 1.51
N GLU A 6 5.02 46.31 2.31
CA GLU A 6 5.43 45.34 3.32
C GLU A 6 4.42 45.18 4.46
N LYS A 7 3.75 46.26 4.88
CA LYS A 7 2.71 46.21 5.92
C LYS A 7 1.43 45.49 5.46
N ALA A 8 1.09 45.60 4.16
CA ALA A 8 -0.07 44.93 3.58
C ALA A 8 0.16 43.41 3.46
N VAL A 9 1.35 42.97 3.07
CA VAL A 9 1.71 41.54 2.97
C VAL A 9 1.71 40.86 4.33
N LYS A 10 2.24 41.52 5.39
CA LYS A 10 2.22 40.98 6.75
C LYS A 10 0.81 40.85 7.35
N LYS A 11 -0.11 41.73 6.97
CA LYS A 11 -1.50 41.71 7.49
C LYS A 11 -2.32 40.59 6.85
N GLY A 12 -2.12 40.32 5.55
CA GLY A 12 -2.78 39.20 4.83
C GLY A 12 -2.36 37.82 5.35
N SER A 13 -1.07 37.65 5.65
CA SER A 13 -0.53 36.38 6.18
C SER A 13 -1.10 36.01 7.53
N ARG A 14 -1.29 36.95 8.45
CA ARG A 14 -1.87 36.68 9.78
C ARG A 14 -3.35 36.35 9.70
N SER A 15 -4.10 37.03 8.85
CA SER A 15 -5.54 36.75 8.67
C SER A 15 -5.77 35.34 8.09
N TYR A 16 -4.96 34.92 7.12
CA TYR A 16 -5.01 33.58 6.56
C TYR A 16 -4.65 32.51 7.60
N PHE A 17 -3.63 32.76 8.42
CA PHE A 17 -3.23 31.85 9.50
C PHE A 17 -4.36 31.62 10.53
N TYR A 18 -5.08 32.67 10.96
CA TYR A 18 -6.19 32.51 11.85
C TYR A 18 -7.41 31.86 11.22
N ALA A 19 -7.63 32.06 9.90
CA ALA A 19 -8.68 31.37 9.16
C ALA A 19 -8.42 29.84 9.09
N VAL A 20 -7.19 29.44 8.82
CA VAL A 20 -6.78 28.01 8.79
C VAL A 20 -6.90 27.38 10.18
N LEU A 21 -6.44 28.06 11.24
CA LEU A 21 -6.61 27.60 12.62
C LEU A 21 -8.08 27.43 13.01
N GLY A 22 -8.96 28.35 12.59
CA GLY A 22 -10.40 28.27 12.81
C GLY A 22 -11.03 27.05 12.14
N CYS A 23 -10.64 26.75 10.87
CA CYS A 23 -11.11 25.57 10.15
C CYS A 23 -10.68 24.27 10.82
N ILE A 24 -9.44 24.19 11.31
CA ILE A 24 -8.93 23.01 12.04
C ILE A 24 -9.71 22.79 13.33
N ALA A 25 -9.99 23.85 14.09
CA ALA A 25 -10.77 23.76 15.32
C ALA A 25 -12.19 23.25 15.09
N VAL A 26 -12.85 23.68 14.00
CA VAL A 26 -14.19 23.21 13.61
C VAL A 26 -14.17 21.74 13.22
N LEU A 27 -13.17 21.30 12.47
CA LEU A 27 -13.03 19.88 12.08
C LEU A 27 -12.78 18.97 13.29
N LEU A 28 -11.97 19.41 14.26
CA LEU A 28 -11.74 18.66 15.50
C LEU A 28 -13.01 18.56 16.36
N ALA A 29 -13.79 19.64 16.46
CA ALA A 29 -15.06 19.62 17.18
C ALA A 29 -16.08 18.66 16.51
N ALA A 30 -16.16 18.64 15.18
CA ALA A 30 -17.02 17.72 14.44
C ALA A 30 -16.61 16.26 14.66
N ALA A 31 -15.32 15.95 14.66
CA ALA A 31 -14.80 14.61 14.93
C ALA A 31 -15.19 14.12 16.33
N ILE A 32 -15.10 14.97 17.35
CA ILE A 32 -15.49 14.63 18.74
C ILE A 32 -16.98 14.32 18.83
N VAL A 33 -17.83 15.09 18.15
CA VAL A 33 -19.29 14.86 18.15
C VAL A 33 -19.64 13.54 17.46
N ILE A 34 -19.01 13.22 16.32
CA ILE A 34 -19.23 11.95 15.61
C ILE A 34 -18.82 10.77 16.49
N THR A 35 -17.69 10.86 17.20
CA THR A 35 -17.24 9.81 18.11
C THR A 35 -18.18 9.62 19.28
N ALA A 36 -18.71 10.69 19.85
CA ALA A 36 -19.67 10.64 20.97
C ALA A 36 -21.00 10.00 20.56
N VAL A 37 -21.50 10.31 19.34
CA VAL A 37 -22.74 9.71 18.82
C VAL A 37 -22.54 8.23 18.50
N ALA A 38 -21.36 7.82 18.01
CA ALA A 38 -21.06 6.42 17.72
C ALA A 38 -20.92 5.56 18.99
N LEU A 39 -20.54 6.15 20.13
CA LEU A 39 -20.44 5.45 21.42
C LEU A 39 -21.77 5.40 22.19
N SER A 40 -22.70 6.31 21.94
CA SER A 40 -23.99 6.34 22.64
C SER A 40 -25.07 5.41 22.05
N GLY A 41 -24.80 4.75 20.94
CA GLY A 41 -25.70 3.82 20.26
C GLY A 41 -25.53 2.32 20.62
N ARG A 42 -24.81 1.99 21.70
CA ARG A 42 -24.56 0.59 22.10
C ARG A 42 -25.01 0.31 23.53
N GLU A 43 -26.28 0.53 23.81
CA GLU A 43 -26.98 -0.11 24.92
C GLU A 43 -28.33 -0.55 24.39
N ASP A 44 -28.51 -1.88 24.38
CA ASP A 44 -29.72 -2.66 24.57
C ASP A 44 -29.72 -3.88 23.65
N ASP A 45 -29.52 -5.03 24.25
CA ASP A 45 -30.33 -6.26 24.20
C ASP A 45 -29.48 -7.46 24.62
N ILE A 46 -29.43 -7.65 25.96
CA ILE A 46 -29.14 -8.96 26.56
C ILE A 46 -30.40 -9.37 27.31
N ALA A 47 -31.27 -10.07 26.64
CA ALA A 47 -32.38 -10.78 27.27
C ALA A 47 -32.32 -12.24 26.84
N GLY A 48 -32.23 -13.13 27.85
CA GLY A 48 -32.57 -14.54 27.67
C GLY A 48 -31.47 -15.57 27.88
N ILE A 49 -30.98 -15.72 29.13
CA ILE A 49 -30.32 -16.94 29.56
C ILE A 49 -31.44 -17.81 30.21
N PRO A 50 -31.74 -18.99 29.69
CA PRO A 50 -32.58 -19.95 30.45
C PRO A 50 -31.73 -20.73 31.45
N ASP A 51 -32.31 -20.91 32.65
CA ASP A 51 -31.84 -21.61 33.84
C ASP A 51 -31.43 -23.07 33.54
N PRO A 52 -30.33 -23.60 34.11
CA PRO A 52 -29.94 -24.98 33.95
C PRO A 52 -30.68 -25.89 34.93
N GLY A 53 -31.76 -26.54 34.47
CA GLY A 53 -32.52 -27.52 35.19
C GLY A 53 -32.22 -28.96 34.74
N GLU A 54 -31.79 -29.76 35.71
CA GLU A 54 -31.98 -31.20 35.84
C GLU A 54 -31.26 -32.16 34.89
N ILE A 55 -30.25 -32.80 35.47
CA ILE A 55 -29.54 -33.96 34.96
C ILE A 55 -30.44 -35.21 35.13
N VAL A 56 -30.80 -35.84 34.03
CA VAL A 56 -31.32 -37.21 34.04
C VAL A 56 -30.37 -38.08 33.23
N THR A 57 -29.62 -38.93 33.91
CA THR A 57 -28.88 -40.04 33.31
C THR A 57 -29.79 -41.23 33.07
N PRO A 58 -29.78 -41.83 31.89
CA PRO A 58 -29.87 -43.28 31.74
C PRO A 58 -28.61 -43.82 31.02
N GLY A 59 -28.14 -44.92 31.59
CA GLY A 59 -26.94 -45.60 31.13
C GLY A 59 -27.10 -46.33 29.80
N GLY A 60 -25.95 -46.68 29.27
CA GLY A 60 -25.80 -47.80 28.38
C GLY A 60 -25.43 -47.45 26.94
N ASP A 61 -24.31 -47.99 26.54
CA ASP A 61 -23.74 -48.17 25.22
C ASP A 61 -22.75 -47.07 24.76
N GLU A 62 -21.51 -47.45 24.95
CA GLU A 62 -20.34 -46.79 24.39
C GLU A 62 -20.36 -46.90 22.85
N PRO A 63 -20.57 -45.82 22.11
CA PRO A 63 -20.31 -45.81 20.67
C PRO A 63 -18.82 -45.60 20.43
N ALA A 64 -18.25 -46.42 19.54
CA ALA A 64 -16.90 -46.35 19.04
C ALA A 64 -16.50 -44.89 18.69
N ALA A 65 -15.30 -44.50 19.10
CA ALA A 65 -14.69 -43.21 18.78
C ALA A 65 -14.83 -42.92 17.27
N PRO A 66 -15.28 -41.72 16.90
CA PRO A 66 -15.19 -41.27 15.50
C PRO A 66 -13.72 -41.22 15.11
N THR A 67 -13.33 -41.95 14.09
CA THR A 67 -12.06 -41.72 13.38
C THR A 67 -12.04 -40.27 12.94
N GLU A 68 -11.07 -39.49 13.42
CA GLU A 68 -10.78 -38.14 12.90
C GLU A 68 -10.68 -38.23 11.37
N PRO A 69 -11.38 -37.37 10.64
CA PRO A 69 -11.13 -37.27 9.19
C PRO A 69 -9.66 -36.91 8.96
N ASP A 70 -8.99 -37.67 8.10
CA ASP A 70 -7.63 -37.36 7.65
C ASP A 70 -7.53 -35.87 7.36
N LYS A 71 -6.68 -35.18 8.15
CA LYS A 71 -6.30 -33.80 7.90
C LYS A 71 -5.72 -33.79 6.48
N PRO A 72 -6.22 -32.94 5.56
CA PRO A 72 -5.61 -32.82 4.25
C PRO A 72 -4.11 -32.55 4.45
N ASP A 73 -3.27 -33.31 3.76
CA ASP A 73 -1.81 -33.10 3.76
C ASP A 73 -1.54 -31.61 3.54
N GLU A 74 -0.98 -30.98 4.56
CA GLU A 74 -0.48 -29.61 4.47
C GLU A 74 0.59 -29.62 3.36
N PRO A 75 0.43 -28.81 2.29
CA PRO A 75 1.40 -28.83 1.20
C PRO A 75 2.78 -28.59 1.79
N ALA A 76 3.75 -29.44 1.38
CA ALA A 76 5.14 -29.30 1.82
C ALA A 76 5.60 -27.84 1.66
N PRO A 77 6.37 -27.28 2.63
CA PRO A 77 6.81 -25.89 2.56
C PRO A 77 7.54 -25.67 1.24
N VAL A 78 6.95 -24.83 0.38
CA VAL A 78 7.58 -24.38 -0.84
C VAL A 78 8.76 -23.52 -0.41
N VAL A 79 9.98 -24.00 -0.64
CA VAL A 79 11.21 -23.23 -0.42
C VAL A 79 11.16 -22.08 -1.43
N LYS A 80 10.81 -20.87 -0.98
CA LYS A 80 10.87 -19.67 -1.81
C LYS A 80 12.34 -19.37 -2.12
N PRO A 81 12.65 -18.98 -3.37
CA PRO A 81 13.96 -18.43 -3.67
C PRO A 81 14.25 -17.22 -2.77
N ASP A 82 15.47 -17.09 -2.30
CA ASP A 82 15.88 -15.88 -1.55
C ASP A 82 15.69 -14.64 -2.46
N GLY A 83 15.09 -13.58 -1.89
CA GLY A 83 14.85 -12.32 -2.57
C GLY A 83 13.51 -12.21 -3.30
N PHE A 84 13.26 -11.02 -3.85
CA PHE A 84 12.06 -10.71 -4.61
C PHE A 84 12.09 -11.27 -6.03
N TYR A 85 10.91 -11.50 -6.59
CA TYR A 85 10.72 -11.75 -8.01
C TYR A 85 10.92 -10.45 -8.80
N ALA A 86 11.55 -10.52 -9.98
CA ALA A 86 11.75 -9.37 -10.84
C ALA A 86 10.40 -8.73 -11.22
N PRO A 87 10.16 -7.46 -10.87
CA PRO A 87 8.88 -6.81 -11.12
C PRO A 87 8.61 -6.54 -12.61
N VAL A 88 9.65 -6.50 -13.44
CA VAL A 88 9.58 -6.44 -14.90
C VAL A 88 10.60 -7.40 -15.50
N ALA A 89 10.46 -7.70 -16.80
CA ALA A 89 11.36 -8.66 -17.49
C ALA A 89 12.79 -8.12 -17.69
N ASP A 90 12.92 -6.82 -17.95
CA ASP A 90 14.23 -6.16 -18.10
C ASP A 90 14.56 -5.41 -16.79
N MET A 91 15.54 -5.92 -16.05
CA MET A 91 16.01 -5.35 -14.78
C MET A 91 17.12 -4.30 -14.97
N ASN A 92 17.30 -3.79 -16.19
CA ASN A 92 18.20 -2.66 -16.44
C ASN A 92 17.67 -1.39 -15.77
N SER A 93 18.43 -0.85 -14.84
CA SER A 93 18.09 0.38 -14.14
C SER A 93 18.34 1.61 -15.01
N LEU A 94 17.38 2.53 -15.04
CA LEU A 94 17.52 3.88 -15.60
C LEU A 94 18.06 4.85 -14.54
N ASN A 95 17.44 4.83 -13.37
CA ASN A 95 17.84 5.60 -12.19
C ASN A 95 17.79 4.67 -10.97
N LEU A 96 18.81 4.74 -10.12
CA LEU A 96 18.88 3.97 -8.88
C LEU A 96 18.30 4.76 -7.72
N TYR A 97 17.97 4.04 -6.65
CA TYR A 97 17.69 4.62 -5.33
C TYR A 97 18.79 5.58 -4.90
N GLY A 98 18.41 6.74 -4.35
CA GLY A 98 19.34 7.72 -3.85
C GLY A 98 19.19 9.11 -4.49
N PHE A 99 20.24 9.90 -4.47
CA PHE A 99 20.17 11.29 -4.91
C PHE A 99 20.43 11.42 -6.41
N TYR A 100 19.43 11.87 -7.18
CA TYR A 100 19.53 11.98 -8.63
C TYR A 100 18.95 13.30 -9.18
N TYR A 101 19.22 13.58 -10.46
CA TYR A 101 18.69 14.73 -11.18
C TYR A 101 17.45 14.33 -11.99
N ASN A 102 16.26 14.75 -11.53
CA ASN A 102 15.03 14.55 -12.26
C ASN A 102 14.91 15.56 -13.40
N LYS A 103 14.94 15.07 -14.64
CA LYS A 103 14.90 15.89 -15.87
C LYS A 103 13.55 16.57 -16.08
N THR A 104 12.46 15.97 -15.60
CA THR A 104 11.10 16.51 -15.74
C THR A 104 10.92 17.71 -14.83
N LEU A 105 11.29 17.57 -13.55
CA LEU A 105 11.18 18.60 -12.53
C LEU A 105 12.33 19.60 -12.57
N ASN A 106 13.41 19.29 -13.30
CA ASN A 106 14.62 20.10 -13.44
C ASN A 106 15.28 20.41 -12.09
N CYS A 107 15.35 19.42 -11.20
CA CYS A 107 15.98 19.56 -9.89
C CYS A 107 16.61 18.25 -9.42
N TYR A 108 17.51 18.36 -8.43
CA TYR A 108 18.02 17.21 -7.69
C TYR A 108 17.10 16.92 -6.52
N HIS A 109 16.75 15.66 -6.32
CA HIS A 109 16.03 15.19 -5.13
C HIS A 109 16.38 13.75 -4.80
N LEU A 110 15.91 13.28 -3.65
CA LEU A 110 16.00 11.88 -3.28
C LEU A 110 15.03 11.06 -4.15
N HIS A 111 15.52 9.98 -4.72
CA HIS A 111 14.77 8.97 -5.44
C HIS A 111 14.46 7.83 -4.48
N ASP A 112 13.22 7.67 -4.13
CA ASP A 112 12.77 6.74 -3.09
C ASP A 112 12.68 5.29 -3.58
N GLY A 113 12.94 5.05 -4.87
CA GLY A 113 12.91 3.76 -5.53
C GLY A 113 14.02 3.54 -6.54
N SER A 114 13.79 2.63 -7.46
CA SER A 114 14.62 2.40 -8.64
C SER A 114 13.73 2.31 -9.86
N ASP A 115 14.15 2.97 -10.96
CA ASP A 115 13.46 2.94 -12.24
C ASP A 115 14.01 1.84 -13.12
N PHE A 116 13.15 0.97 -13.61
CA PHE A 116 13.51 -0.09 -14.54
C PHE A 116 13.05 0.24 -15.96
N ALA A 117 13.98 0.11 -16.91
CA ALA A 117 13.70 0.33 -18.33
C ALA A 117 12.59 -0.60 -18.81
N ALA A 118 11.54 -0.02 -19.42
CA ALA A 118 10.44 -0.80 -19.94
C ALA A 118 9.73 -0.05 -21.08
N THR A 119 8.88 -0.77 -21.81
CA THR A 119 8.02 -0.20 -22.84
C THR A 119 6.57 -0.20 -22.35
N ALA A 120 5.80 0.82 -22.71
CA ALA A 120 4.37 0.84 -22.39
C ALA A 120 3.68 -0.45 -22.87
N GLY A 121 2.98 -1.12 -21.95
CA GLY A 121 2.36 -2.44 -22.16
C GLY A 121 3.19 -3.63 -21.69
N ASP A 122 4.44 -3.45 -21.28
CA ASP A 122 5.23 -4.51 -20.65
C ASP A 122 4.61 -4.93 -19.32
N LYS A 123 4.64 -6.23 -19.02
CA LYS A 123 4.02 -6.81 -17.84
C LYS A 123 4.75 -6.43 -16.56
N VAL A 124 3.97 -6.14 -15.52
CA VAL A 124 4.44 -5.88 -14.16
C VAL A 124 3.96 -6.99 -13.23
N PHE A 125 4.88 -7.51 -12.42
CA PHE A 125 4.66 -8.67 -11.56
C PHE A 125 4.82 -8.34 -10.09
N ALA A 126 4.04 -9.00 -9.24
CA ALA A 126 4.19 -8.93 -7.79
C ALA A 126 5.56 -9.49 -7.35
N ALA A 127 6.32 -8.73 -6.59
CA ALA A 127 7.67 -9.10 -6.15
C ALA A 127 7.67 -10.28 -5.17
N ASP A 128 6.65 -10.44 -4.35
CA ASP A 128 6.44 -11.59 -3.46
C ASP A 128 4.95 -11.78 -3.19
N ASP A 129 4.59 -12.85 -2.46
CA ASP A 129 3.25 -13.05 -1.94
C ASP A 129 2.86 -11.89 -1.02
N GLY A 130 1.61 -11.45 -1.09
CA GLY A 130 1.17 -10.33 -0.27
C GLY A 130 -0.31 -10.01 -0.41
N VAL A 131 -0.69 -8.87 0.14
CA VAL A 131 -2.04 -8.32 0.06
C VAL A 131 -1.94 -6.90 -0.50
N ILE A 132 -2.80 -6.59 -1.46
CA ILE A 132 -2.91 -5.23 -2.01
C ILE A 132 -3.36 -4.28 -0.91
N GLU A 133 -2.54 -3.28 -0.59
CA GLU A 133 -2.81 -2.26 0.43
C GLU A 133 -3.38 -0.99 -0.17
N GLU A 134 -2.88 -0.58 -1.36
CA GLU A 134 -3.37 0.58 -2.10
C GLU A 134 -3.45 0.30 -3.60
N VAL A 135 -4.44 0.89 -4.25
CA VAL A 135 -4.59 0.91 -5.71
C VAL A 135 -5.07 2.29 -6.13
N TYR A 136 -4.30 2.95 -6.99
CA TYR A 136 -4.70 4.15 -7.72
C TYR A 136 -4.61 3.89 -9.21
N THR A 137 -5.67 4.17 -9.96
CA THR A 137 -5.68 3.99 -11.42
C THR A 137 -5.16 5.21 -12.17
N SER A 138 -5.10 6.36 -11.53
CA SER A 138 -4.58 7.60 -12.11
C SER A 138 -4.26 8.60 -11.00
N ASP A 139 -3.03 9.07 -10.99
CA ASP A 139 -2.54 10.18 -10.17
C ASP A 139 -1.75 11.14 -11.05
N LEU A 140 -1.73 12.42 -10.67
CA LEU A 140 -1.07 13.45 -11.48
C LEU A 140 0.46 13.29 -11.51
N LEU A 141 1.05 12.79 -10.43
CA LEU A 141 2.50 12.71 -10.25
C LEU A 141 3.07 11.32 -10.56
N CYS A 142 2.37 10.27 -10.18
CA CYS A 142 2.86 8.89 -10.30
C CYS A 142 2.02 8.00 -11.25
N GLY A 143 1.01 8.57 -11.94
CA GLY A 143 0.15 7.78 -12.82
C GLY A 143 -0.68 6.75 -12.06
N GLY A 144 -0.70 5.50 -12.51
CA GLY A 144 -1.25 4.40 -11.74
C GLY A 144 -0.24 3.89 -10.72
N LYS A 145 -0.75 3.45 -9.55
CA LYS A 145 0.06 3.00 -8.41
C LYS A 145 -0.57 1.78 -7.75
N ILE A 146 0.27 0.84 -7.36
CA ILE A 146 -0.10 -0.32 -6.53
C ILE A 146 0.87 -0.37 -5.36
N VAL A 147 0.34 -0.62 -4.15
CA VAL A 147 1.14 -0.95 -2.97
C VAL A 147 0.76 -2.34 -2.49
N ILE A 148 1.75 -3.21 -2.35
CA ILE A 148 1.59 -4.57 -1.83
C ILE A 148 2.30 -4.66 -0.48
N ARG A 149 1.57 -5.12 0.53
CA ARG A 149 2.15 -5.48 1.82
C ARG A 149 2.48 -6.97 1.85
N HIS A 150 3.73 -7.27 2.08
CA HIS A 150 4.30 -8.62 2.19
C HIS A 150 4.46 -9.08 3.64
N ALA A 151 5.09 -10.24 3.83
CA ALA A 151 5.49 -10.70 5.15
C ALA A 151 6.48 -9.70 5.83
N ASN A 152 6.54 -9.74 7.18
CA ASN A 152 7.39 -8.88 7.99
C ASN A 152 7.17 -7.37 7.80
N ASP A 153 5.95 -6.99 7.37
CA ASP A 153 5.53 -5.60 7.13
C ASP A 153 6.35 -4.84 6.07
N VAL A 154 7.06 -5.59 5.22
CA VAL A 154 7.72 -5.02 4.04
C VAL A 154 6.67 -4.69 2.99
N ARG A 155 6.78 -3.53 2.34
CA ARG A 155 5.91 -3.11 1.25
C ARG A 155 6.70 -2.92 -0.02
N THR A 156 6.06 -3.19 -1.15
CA THR A 156 6.54 -2.79 -2.47
C THR A 156 5.55 -1.86 -3.13
N VAL A 157 6.08 -0.84 -3.81
CA VAL A 157 5.32 0.17 -4.53
C VAL A 157 5.66 0.05 -6.00
N TYR A 158 4.63 0.14 -6.84
CA TYR A 158 4.72 0.09 -8.30
C TYR A 158 4.04 1.32 -8.85
N GLU A 159 4.78 2.23 -9.47
CA GLU A 159 4.24 3.46 -10.05
C GLU A 159 4.45 3.51 -11.57
N TYR A 160 3.75 4.41 -12.23
CA TYR A 160 3.69 4.54 -13.69
C TYR A 160 3.15 3.28 -14.37
N VAL A 161 2.11 2.68 -13.80
CA VAL A 161 1.48 1.45 -14.27
C VAL A 161 0.01 1.65 -14.65
N ASP A 162 -0.46 0.86 -15.61
CA ASP A 162 -1.87 0.66 -15.86
C ASP A 162 -2.32 -0.59 -15.10
N VAL A 163 -3.08 -0.40 -14.03
CA VAL A 163 -3.49 -1.45 -13.09
C VAL A 163 -4.36 -2.49 -13.79
N ALA A 164 -4.11 -3.78 -13.52
CA ALA A 164 -4.90 -4.88 -14.07
C ALA A 164 -6.39 -4.76 -13.67
N ALA A 165 -7.28 -5.00 -14.62
CA ALA A 165 -8.72 -4.93 -14.38
C ALA A 165 -9.15 -5.94 -13.29
N GLY A 166 -9.88 -5.46 -12.30
CA GLY A 166 -10.41 -6.28 -11.21
C GLY A 166 -9.47 -6.45 -10.02
N LEU A 167 -8.27 -5.85 -10.02
CA LEU A 167 -7.39 -5.81 -8.86
C LEU A 167 -7.89 -4.75 -7.87
N ASN A 168 -8.14 -5.15 -6.61
CA ASN A 168 -8.69 -4.28 -5.58
C ASN A 168 -7.88 -4.33 -4.29
N VAL A 169 -8.01 -3.31 -3.47
CA VAL A 169 -7.49 -3.31 -2.10
C VAL A 169 -8.07 -4.48 -1.31
N GLY A 170 -7.21 -5.23 -0.62
CA GLY A 170 -7.54 -6.43 0.12
C GLY A 170 -7.37 -7.74 -0.66
N ASP A 171 -7.15 -7.70 -1.97
CA ASP A 171 -6.88 -8.90 -2.75
C ASP A 171 -5.52 -9.50 -2.40
N SER A 172 -5.46 -10.83 -2.31
CA SER A 172 -4.20 -11.55 -2.17
C SER A 172 -3.54 -11.74 -3.51
N VAL A 173 -2.24 -11.54 -3.57
CA VAL A 173 -1.40 -11.81 -4.75
C VAL A 173 -0.31 -12.80 -4.42
N THR A 174 0.14 -13.54 -5.43
CA THR A 174 1.26 -14.46 -5.31
C THR A 174 2.50 -13.92 -6.02
N ARG A 175 3.66 -14.29 -5.53
CA ARG A 175 4.96 -13.94 -6.11
C ARG A 175 4.98 -14.26 -7.61
N GLY A 176 5.33 -13.27 -8.44
CA GLY A 176 5.34 -13.39 -9.90
C GLY A 176 3.97 -13.34 -10.59
N GLN A 177 2.89 -13.04 -9.85
CA GLN A 177 1.58 -12.78 -10.45
C GLN A 177 1.61 -11.46 -11.23
N GLU A 178 1.05 -11.45 -12.45
CA GLU A 178 0.84 -10.22 -13.21
C GLU A 178 -0.21 -9.34 -12.51
N ILE A 179 0.16 -8.09 -12.19
CA ILE A 179 -0.67 -7.13 -11.44
C ILE A 179 -0.99 -5.87 -12.23
N ALA A 180 -0.19 -5.56 -13.26
CA ALA A 180 -0.32 -4.37 -14.08
C ALA A 180 0.45 -4.51 -15.39
N VAL A 181 0.39 -3.49 -16.21
CA VAL A 181 1.34 -3.24 -17.29
C VAL A 181 1.95 -1.86 -17.13
N VAL A 182 3.15 -1.66 -17.67
CA VAL A 182 3.82 -0.34 -17.66
C VAL A 182 2.99 0.65 -18.47
N ALA A 183 2.71 1.82 -17.89
CA ALA A 183 1.97 2.88 -18.55
C ALA A 183 2.83 3.65 -19.56
N ALA A 184 2.18 4.44 -20.41
CA ALA A 184 2.89 5.45 -21.20
C ALA A 184 3.53 6.49 -20.27
N ALA A 185 4.64 7.10 -20.70
CA ALA A 185 5.35 8.13 -19.93
C ALA A 185 4.39 9.22 -19.42
N THR A 186 4.40 9.47 -18.12
CA THR A 186 3.51 10.43 -17.45
C THR A 186 4.15 10.97 -16.16
N GLY A 187 3.48 11.91 -15.51
CA GLY A 187 3.79 12.35 -14.14
C GLY A 187 5.10 13.09 -13.97
N ALA A 188 5.65 12.94 -12.78
CA ALA A 188 6.85 13.63 -12.33
C ALA A 188 8.14 13.15 -13.03
N GLU A 189 8.09 12.01 -13.71
CA GLU A 189 9.23 11.41 -14.42
C GLU A 189 8.98 11.24 -15.93
N TYR A 190 8.03 12.03 -16.47
CA TYR A 190 7.66 11.99 -17.89
C TYR A 190 8.84 11.99 -18.87
N LYS A 191 9.92 12.73 -18.60
CA LYS A 191 11.08 12.82 -19.49
C LYS A 191 12.02 11.60 -19.44
N GLU A 192 11.80 10.69 -18.50
CA GLU A 192 12.53 9.41 -18.46
C GLU A 192 11.97 8.40 -19.47
N GLY A 193 10.78 8.66 -20.03
CA GLY A 193 10.09 7.74 -20.93
C GLY A 193 9.19 6.77 -20.17
N ALA A 194 8.70 5.72 -20.85
CA ALA A 194 7.97 4.66 -20.19
C ALA A 194 8.95 3.79 -19.37
N HIS A 195 8.63 3.54 -18.11
CA HIS A 195 9.44 2.77 -17.17
C HIS A 195 8.57 2.30 -16.01
N LEU A 196 9.07 1.36 -15.21
CA LEU A 196 8.51 1.04 -13.91
C LEU A 196 9.34 1.73 -12.83
N HIS A 197 8.70 2.61 -12.03
CA HIS A 197 9.26 3.05 -10.76
C HIS A 197 8.88 2.04 -9.67
N PHE A 198 9.87 1.52 -8.96
CA PHE A 198 9.70 0.47 -7.96
C PHE A 198 10.35 0.84 -6.64
N GLU A 199 9.56 0.85 -5.56
CA GLU A 199 10.06 1.11 -4.20
C GLU A 199 9.96 -0.12 -3.32
N THR A 200 10.82 -0.17 -2.31
CA THR A 200 10.73 -1.07 -1.16
C THR A 200 10.68 -0.25 0.11
N ILE A 201 9.72 -0.54 1.00
CA ILE A 201 9.51 0.15 2.27
C ILE A 201 9.68 -0.86 3.40
N GLU A 202 10.56 -0.57 4.36
CA GLU A 202 10.76 -1.28 5.62
C GLU A 202 10.48 -0.34 6.78
N ASP A 203 9.73 -0.78 7.78
CA ASP A 203 9.43 -0.01 9.00
C ASP A 203 8.89 1.42 8.74
N GLY A 204 8.31 1.62 7.55
CA GLY A 204 7.75 2.91 7.11
C GLY A 204 8.72 3.82 6.35
N ASP A 205 9.97 3.43 6.18
CA ASP A 205 10.98 4.16 5.44
C ASP A 205 11.30 3.48 4.11
N SER A 206 11.45 4.26 3.02
CA SER A 206 11.94 3.74 1.74
C SER A 206 13.39 3.29 1.86
N VAL A 207 13.67 2.09 1.37
CA VAL A 207 15.00 1.48 1.36
C VAL A 207 15.40 1.10 -0.06
N ASP A 208 16.72 1.00 -0.29
CA ASP A 208 17.26 0.60 -1.58
C ASP A 208 16.70 -0.77 -2.03
N PRO A 209 15.96 -0.84 -3.17
CA PRO A 209 15.40 -2.08 -3.67
C PRO A 209 16.44 -3.17 -3.97
N SER A 210 17.71 -2.83 -4.19
CA SER A 210 18.79 -3.78 -4.41
C SER A 210 19.04 -4.73 -3.23
N LYS A 211 18.52 -4.39 -2.03
CA LYS A 211 18.52 -5.31 -0.87
C LYS A 211 17.71 -6.58 -1.13
N TYR A 212 16.71 -6.49 -1.99
CA TYR A 212 15.74 -7.56 -2.26
C TYR A 212 15.78 -8.07 -3.69
N LEU A 213 16.23 -7.23 -4.63
CA LEU A 213 16.30 -7.55 -6.05
C LEU A 213 17.74 -7.83 -6.47
N THR A 214 17.92 -8.86 -7.29
CA THR A 214 19.18 -9.03 -8.03
C THR A 214 19.18 -8.05 -9.20
N MET A 215 19.94 -6.96 -9.09
CA MET A 215 20.10 -5.97 -10.14
C MET A 215 21.17 -6.44 -11.13
N GLU A 216 20.92 -6.29 -12.43
CA GLU A 216 21.97 -6.44 -13.44
C GLU A 216 22.75 -5.11 -13.52
N GLU A 217 24.00 -5.13 -13.06
CA GLU A 217 24.92 -4.01 -13.30
C GLU A 217 25.37 -4.01 -14.76
N LYS A 218 25.28 -2.86 -15.42
CA LYS A 218 25.83 -2.62 -16.77
C LYS A 218 27.30 -2.29 -16.72
#